data_662dd0a937c02a9f357f9861a9c01f14
#
_entry.id   662dd0a937c02a9f357f9861a9c01f14
#
_cell.length_a   1.000
_cell.length_b   1.000
_cell.length_c   1.000
_cell.angle_alpha   90.00
_cell.angle_beta   90.00
_cell.angle_gamma   90.00
#
_symmetry.space_group_name_H-M   'P 1'
#
loop_
_entity.id
_entity.type
_entity.pdbx_description
1 polymer ?
#
loop_
_entity_poly.entity_id
_entity_poly.type
_entity_poly.pdbx_seq_one_letter_code
_entity_poly.pdbx_strand_id
1 'polypeptide(L)'
;MPTALIKPKSYLRVRYHVPHRRLIDYTVEADRPVDTYILDDEGLNEFLGKGEDVYSYYGGFYNRYKHHQELRLPFQGWWYLVIDNQNREPVAVHYEVSG
;
A
#
# COMPACT_ATOMS: atom_id res chain seq x y z
N MET A 1 7.79 -11.96 -7.87
CA MET A 1 7.34 -10.79 -7.06
C MET A 1 8.54 -10.11 -6.43
N PRO A 2 8.61 -8.79 -6.50
CA PRO A 2 9.63 -8.05 -5.77
C PRO A 2 9.54 -8.30 -4.27
N THR A 3 10.67 -8.21 -3.60
CA THR A 3 10.75 -8.36 -2.15
C THR A 3 11.41 -7.16 -1.54
N ALA A 4 11.04 -6.85 -0.30
CA ALA A 4 11.64 -5.76 0.44
C ALA A 4 11.63 -6.07 1.94
N LEU A 5 12.55 -5.43 2.66
CA LEU A 5 12.57 -5.47 4.12
C LEU A 5 12.17 -4.08 4.63
N ILE A 6 11.09 -4.01 5.38
CA ILE A 6 10.58 -2.75 5.92
C ILE A 6 11.03 -2.65 7.38
N LYS A 7 11.77 -1.60 7.70
CA LYS A 7 12.27 -1.35 9.06
C LYS A 7 11.13 -1.15 10.05
N PRO A 8 11.36 -1.39 11.35
CA PRO A 8 10.33 -1.15 12.36
C PRO A 8 9.80 0.29 12.30
N LYS A 9 8.48 0.42 12.42
CA LYS A 9 7.79 1.72 12.41
C LYS A 9 8.05 2.54 11.15
N SER A 10 8.28 1.84 10.03
CA SER A 10 8.54 2.47 8.74
C SER A 10 7.54 1.92 7.70
N TYR A 11 7.66 2.39 6.48
CA TYR A 11 6.75 1.99 5.41
C TYR A 11 7.49 1.85 4.09
N LEU A 12 6.88 1.12 3.16
CA LEU A 12 7.30 1.02 1.78
C LEU A 12 6.24 1.68 0.91
N ARG A 13 6.67 2.56 0.00
CA ARG A 13 5.80 3.21 -0.96
C ARG A 13 6.08 2.67 -2.35
N VAL A 14 5.07 2.12 -3.00
CA VAL A 14 5.15 1.63 -4.37
C VAL A 14 4.31 2.54 -5.26
N ARG A 15 4.96 3.27 -6.16
CA ARG A 15 4.29 4.15 -7.10
C ARG A 15 3.86 3.35 -8.33
N TYR A 16 2.62 3.51 -8.76
CA TYR A 16 2.10 2.79 -9.90
C TYR A 16 1.25 3.70 -10.78
N HIS A 17 1.48 3.65 -12.10
CA HIS A 17 0.67 4.41 -13.05
C HIS A 17 -0.53 3.58 -13.49
N VAL A 18 -1.71 3.99 -13.08
CA VAL A 18 -2.96 3.31 -13.39
C VAL A 18 -3.44 3.78 -14.77
N PRO A 19 -3.64 2.83 -15.72
CA PRO A 19 -4.07 3.19 -17.06
C PRO A 19 -5.55 3.61 -17.11
N HIS A 20 -6.03 3.94 -18.30
CA HIS A 20 -7.38 4.47 -18.51
C HIS A 20 -8.50 3.54 -18.03
N ARG A 21 -8.24 2.24 -17.88
CA ARG A 21 -9.22 1.28 -17.31
C ARG A 21 -9.50 1.55 -15.84
N ARG A 22 -8.61 2.28 -15.18
CA ARG A 22 -8.70 2.64 -13.76
C ARG A 22 -8.75 1.43 -12.83
N LEU A 23 -8.13 0.33 -13.23
CA LEU A 23 -8.04 -0.88 -12.42
C LEU A 23 -6.67 -1.01 -11.80
N ILE A 24 -6.64 -1.42 -10.56
CA ILE A 24 -5.42 -1.80 -9.86
C ILE A 24 -5.65 -3.15 -9.19
N ASP A 25 -4.68 -4.02 -9.30
CA ASP A 25 -4.66 -5.32 -8.63
C ASP A 25 -3.36 -5.39 -7.85
N TYR A 26 -3.44 -5.62 -6.56
CA TYR A 26 -2.24 -5.74 -5.76
C TYR A 26 -2.30 -6.94 -4.84
N THR A 27 -1.12 -7.50 -4.59
CA THR A 27 -0.92 -8.61 -3.65
C THR A 27 0.25 -8.26 -2.75
N VAL A 28 0.10 -8.48 -1.46
CA VAL A 28 1.16 -8.33 -0.47
C VAL A 28 1.16 -9.56 0.41
N GLU A 29 2.35 -10.14 0.59
CA GLU A 29 2.56 -11.23 1.54
C GLU A 29 3.69 -10.82 2.47
N ALA A 30 3.47 -10.94 3.77
CA ALA A 30 4.41 -10.51 4.78
C ALA A 30 4.62 -11.58 5.83
N ASP A 31 5.78 -11.58 6.48
CA ASP A 31 6.07 -12.51 7.57
C ASP A 31 5.55 -12.03 8.93
N ARG A 32 5.00 -10.83 8.98
CA ARG A 32 4.29 -10.25 10.14
C ARG A 32 3.11 -9.45 9.64
N PRO A 33 2.08 -9.19 10.49
CA PRO A 33 0.94 -8.39 10.05
C PRO A 33 1.37 -6.96 9.68
N VAL A 34 0.88 -6.48 8.55
CA VAL A 34 1.13 -5.12 8.07
C VAL A 34 -0.18 -4.48 7.64
N ASP A 35 -0.17 -3.16 7.53
CA ASP A 35 -1.27 -2.41 6.98
C ASP A 35 -0.96 -2.05 5.54
N THR A 36 -1.98 -2.02 4.68
CA THR A 36 -1.83 -1.53 3.31
C THR A 36 -2.83 -0.43 3.04
N TYR A 37 -2.42 0.52 2.20
CA TYR A 37 -3.27 1.63 1.75
C TYR A 37 -3.10 1.83 0.27
N ILE A 38 -4.20 2.09 -0.44
CA ILE A 38 -4.16 2.58 -1.82
C ILE A 38 -4.50 4.06 -1.78
N LEU A 39 -3.53 4.88 -2.14
CA LEU A 39 -3.60 6.34 -1.97
C LEU A 39 -3.34 7.06 -3.28
N ASP A 40 -4.00 8.21 -3.44
CA ASP A 40 -3.62 9.21 -4.43
C ASP A 40 -2.58 10.18 -3.83
N ASP A 41 -2.23 11.25 -4.53
CA ASP A 41 -1.26 12.22 -4.03
C ASP A 41 -1.73 12.87 -2.72
N GLU A 42 -3.01 13.21 -2.63
CA GLU A 42 -3.57 13.82 -1.44
C GLU A 42 -3.53 12.87 -0.25
N GLY A 43 -3.94 11.62 -0.45
CA GLY A 43 -3.89 10.60 0.58
C GLY A 43 -2.47 10.30 1.03
N LEU A 44 -1.52 10.28 0.11
CA LEU A 44 -0.12 10.10 0.46
C LEU A 44 0.40 11.24 1.32
N ASN A 45 0.05 12.48 0.98
CA ASN A 45 0.43 13.64 1.79
C ASN A 45 -0.15 13.56 3.20
N GLU A 46 -1.41 13.13 3.33
CA GLU A 46 -2.02 12.89 4.65
C GLU A 46 -1.25 11.84 5.43
N PHE A 47 -0.91 10.73 4.79
CA PHE A 47 -0.17 9.65 5.43
C PHE A 47 1.18 10.14 5.95
N LEU A 48 1.92 10.88 5.12
CA LEU A 48 3.23 11.40 5.48
C LEU A 48 3.15 12.43 6.61
N GLY A 49 2.04 13.18 6.69
CA GLY A 49 1.87 14.19 7.73
C GLY A 49 1.26 13.69 9.02
N LYS A 50 0.40 12.68 8.96
CA LYS A 50 -0.38 12.20 10.11
C LYS A 50 -0.12 10.74 10.47
N GLY A 51 0.75 10.07 9.74
CA GLY A 51 1.02 8.65 9.97
C GLY A 51 -0.19 7.79 9.63
N GLU A 52 -0.67 7.03 10.60
CA GLU A 52 -1.79 6.10 10.42
C GLU A 52 -3.16 6.78 10.33
N ASP A 53 -3.24 8.08 10.57
CA ASP A 53 -4.51 8.83 10.50
C ASP A 53 -4.79 9.28 9.07
N VAL A 54 -4.99 8.31 8.18
CA VAL A 54 -5.28 8.58 6.78
C VAL A 54 -6.78 8.49 6.56
N TYR A 55 -7.37 9.56 6.05
CA TYR A 55 -8.80 9.62 5.79
C TYR A 55 -9.16 9.47 4.32
N SER A 56 -8.19 9.67 3.41
CA SER A 56 -8.43 9.64 1.96
C SER A 56 -7.75 8.43 1.32
N TYR A 57 -8.09 7.23 1.77
CA TYR A 57 -7.60 6.03 1.12
C TYR A 57 -8.75 5.32 0.37
N TYR A 58 -8.37 4.62 -0.70
CA TYR A 58 -9.33 4.00 -1.62
C TYR A 58 -9.39 2.49 -1.49
N GLY A 59 -8.42 1.90 -0.86
CA GLY A 59 -8.38 0.48 -0.59
C GLY A 59 -7.29 0.16 0.41
N GLY A 60 -7.27 -1.10 0.84
CA GLY A 60 -6.30 -1.59 1.79
C GLY A 60 -6.95 -2.32 2.95
N PHE A 61 -6.11 -2.91 3.77
CA PHE A 61 -6.54 -3.65 4.95
C PHE A 61 -5.56 -3.38 6.09
N TYR A 62 -6.05 -3.54 7.32
CA TYR A 62 -5.23 -3.39 8.51
C TYR A 62 -4.83 -4.73 9.08
N ASN A 63 -3.59 -4.83 9.53
CA ASN A 63 -3.10 -5.90 10.40
C ASN A 63 -3.29 -7.30 9.81
N ARG A 64 -2.78 -7.51 8.59
CA ARG A 64 -2.88 -8.79 7.89
C ARG A 64 -1.52 -9.23 7.37
N TYR A 65 -1.31 -10.54 7.33
CA TYR A 65 -0.14 -11.16 6.69
C TYR A 65 -0.26 -11.19 5.17
N LYS A 66 -1.48 -11.34 4.66
CA LYS A 66 -1.74 -11.43 3.22
C LYS A 66 -2.81 -10.42 2.83
N HIS A 67 -2.51 -9.71 1.74
CA HIS A 67 -3.42 -8.73 1.17
C HIS A 67 -3.57 -9.03 -0.31
N HIS A 68 -4.80 -9.07 -0.78
CA HIS A 68 -5.10 -9.13 -2.21
C HIS A 68 -6.38 -8.37 -2.46
N GLN A 69 -6.31 -7.46 -3.40
CA GLN A 69 -7.47 -6.65 -3.74
C GLN A 69 -7.39 -6.19 -5.18
N GLU A 70 -8.52 -6.22 -5.87
CA GLU A 70 -8.69 -5.66 -7.19
C GLU A 70 -9.70 -4.53 -7.08
N LEU A 71 -9.30 -3.34 -7.51
CA LEU A 71 -10.09 -2.12 -7.32
C LEU A 71 -10.24 -1.35 -8.61
N ARG A 72 -11.43 -0.75 -8.79
CA ARG A 72 -11.63 0.29 -9.79
C ARG A 72 -11.47 1.65 -9.09
N LEU A 73 -10.53 2.44 -9.58
CA LEU A 73 -10.21 3.73 -9.00
C LEU A 73 -11.01 4.85 -9.69
N PRO A 74 -11.19 6.00 -9.04
CA PRO A 74 -12.02 7.07 -9.60
C PRO A 74 -11.36 7.81 -10.77
N PHE A 75 -10.04 7.73 -10.93
CA PHE A 75 -9.34 8.39 -12.04
C PHE A 75 -8.08 7.61 -12.41
N GLN A 76 -7.62 7.79 -13.64
CA GLN A 76 -6.34 7.26 -14.12
C GLN A 76 -5.20 8.16 -13.64
N GLY A 77 -3.98 7.65 -13.66
CA GLY A 77 -2.79 8.42 -13.30
C GLY A 77 -1.98 7.73 -12.22
N TRP A 78 -1.26 8.54 -11.44
CA TRP A 78 -0.36 8.00 -10.43
C TRP A 78 -1.09 7.67 -9.14
N TRP A 79 -0.83 6.46 -8.65
CA TRP A 79 -1.37 5.95 -7.42
C TRP A 79 -0.25 5.31 -6.61
N TYR A 80 -0.49 5.09 -5.35
CA TYR A 80 0.51 4.56 -4.43
C TYR A 80 -0.05 3.41 -3.63
N LEU A 81 0.71 2.31 -3.59
CA LEU A 81 0.50 1.26 -2.59
C LEU A 81 1.47 1.54 -1.45
N VAL A 82 0.95 1.76 -0.27
CA VAL A 82 1.75 1.93 0.94
C VAL A 82 1.61 0.68 1.78
N ILE A 83 2.74 0.10 2.16
CA ILE A 83 2.80 -1.05 3.06
C ILE A 83 3.44 -0.54 4.34
N ASP A 84 2.65 -0.46 5.41
CA ASP A 84 3.05 0.18 6.66
C ASP A 84 3.37 -0.88 7.71
N ASN A 85 4.61 -0.86 8.21
CA ASN A 85 5.06 -1.75 9.25
C ASN A 85 4.94 -1.07 10.61
N GLN A 86 3.89 -1.39 11.35
CA GLN A 86 3.68 -0.89 12.70
C GLN A 86 4.32 -1.78 13.77
N ASN A 87 4.99 -2.85 13.36
CA ASN A 87 5.64 -3.77 14.28
C ASN A 87 6.94 -3.17 14.83
N ARG A 88 7.40 -3.72 15.94
CA ARG A 88 8.68 -3.33 16.56
C ARG A 88 9.88 -4.02 15.90
N GLU A 89 9.62 -4.90 14.94
CA GLU A 89 10.63 -5.68 14.25
C GLU A 89 10.53 -5.45 12.74
N PRO A 90 11.62 -5.68 12.01
CA PRO A 90 11.57 -5.60 10.54
C PRO A 90 10.60 -6.63 9.98
N VAL A 91 9.99 -6.30 8.85
CA VAL A 91 9.05 -7.17 8.14
C VAL A 91 9.58 -7.42 6.74
N ALA A 92 9.66 -8.68 6.36
CA ALA A 92 9.95 -9.05 4.98
C ALA A 92 8.63 -9.16 4.21
N VAL A 93 8.53 -8.48 3.09
CA VAL A 93 7.32 -8.47 2.27
C VAL A 93 7.63 -8.88 0.84
N HIS A 94 6.69 -9.60 0.23
CA HIS A 94 6.62 -9.82 -1.21
C HIS A 94 5.42 -9.05 -1.71
N TYR A 95 5.57 -8.30 -2.82
CA TYR A 95 4.48 -7.50 -3.31
C TYR A 95 4.43 -7.49 -4.82
N GLU A 96 3.24 -7.26 -5.36
CA GLU A 96 3.01 -7.13 -6.78
C GLU A 96 1.86 -6.16 -7.01
N VAL A 97 2.02 -5.27 -7.98
CA VAL A 97 0.99 -4.33 -8.39
C VAL A 97 0.87 -4.40 -9.90
N SER A 98 -0.37 -4.53 -10.37
CA SER A 98 -0.66 -4.55 -11.81
C SER A 98 -2.01 -3.90 -12.07
N GLY A 99 -2.36 -3.74 -13.33
CA GLY A 99 -3.63 -3.13 -13.67
C GLY A 99 -4.24 -3.63 -14.96
#